data_f194aaaa285bc4739fc3600d7ff32a5c
#
_entry.id   f194aaaa285bc4739fc3600d7ff32a5c
#
_cell.length_a   1.000
_cell.length_b   1.000
_cell.length_c   1.000
_cell.angle_alpha   90.00
_cell.angle_beta   90.00
_cell.angle_gamma   90.00
#
_symmetry.space_group_name_H-M   'P 1'
#
loop_
_entity.id
_entity.type
_entity.pdbx_description
1 polymer ?
#
loop_
_entity_poly.entity_id
_entity_poly.type
_entity_poly.pdbx_seq_one_letter_code
_entity_poly.pdbx_strand_id
1 'polypeptide(L)'
;MSEYSFFARFYDELTQNVDYERRAEHFSALLLSYGIKNGTVLDLACGTGTLTSLISARGYDMIGVDSSPDMLSQAQNRAFEEGQNILFLCQQMQTLDLFGKIDAALCTLDSINHLTEPEDVRETFRRLGTFIRPGGMFIFDVNTIYKHREILADNSFVYEYPDVFCVWQNSLDEETDTVDIMLDFFEENEDGTYERTSEDFSERAYSPVSYTHLRAHETLRHL
;
A
#
# COMPACT_ATOMS: atom_id res chain seq x y z
N MET A 1 8.71 18.82 4.18
CA MET A 1 9.29 17.47 4.02
C MET A 1 8.12 16.60 3.64
N SER A 2 8.27 15.62 2.76
CA SER A 2 7.16 14.74 2.37
C SER A 2 6.71 13.92 3.58
N GLU A 3 5.42 13.70 3.69
CA GLU A 3 4.82 12.75 4.64
C GLU A 3 5.40 11.37 4.40
N TYR A 4 6.26 10.74 5.01
CA TYR A 4 6.90 9.44 4.80
C TYR A 4 8.42 9.47 4.52
N SER A 5 9.12 10.61 4.66
CA SER A 5 10.55 10.62 4.31
C SER A 5 11.41 9.80 5.28
N PHE A 6 11.08 9.82 6.57
CA PHE A 6 11.79 9.03 7.57
C PHE A 6 11.25 7.60 7.65
N PHE A 7 9.94 7.44 7.57
CA PHE A 7 9.26 6.15 7.55
C PHE A 7 9.77 5.23 6.42
N ALA A 8 9.97 5.79 5.20
CA ALA A 8 10.51 5.04 4.08
C ALA A 8 11.86 4.38 4.38
N ARG A 9 12.68 5.02 5.21
CA ARG A 9 14.02 4.53 5.57
C ARG A 9 13.96 3.28 6.45
N PHE A 10 12.97 3.19 7.35
CA PHE A 10 12.80 2.08 8.29
C PHE A 10 11.62 1.16 7.94
N TYR A 11 10.93 1.44 6.83
CA TYR A 11 9.72 0.71 6.46
C TYR A 11 9.96 -0.80 6.34
N ASP A 12 11.02 -1.20 5.68
CA ASP A 12 11.34 -2.61 5.50
C ASP A 12 11.69 -3.30 6.84
N GLU A 13 12.26 -2.58 7.80
CA GLU A 13 12.52 -3.08 9.16
C GLU A 13 11.22 -3.24 9.95
N LEU A 14 10.33 -2.25 9.88
CA LEU A 14 9.03 -2.28 10.54
C LEU A 14 8.10 -3.36 9.96
N THR A 15 8.31 -3.73 8.72
CA THR A 15 7.52 -4.75 8.02
C THR A 15 8.21 -6.11 7.91
N GLN A 16 9.29 -6.38 8.69
CA GLN A 16 9.97 -7.69 8.71
C GLN A 16 9.05 -8.87 9.08
N ASN A 17 7.97 -8.61 9.81
CA ASN A 17 6.94 -9.59 10.13
C ASN A 17 6.02 -9.92 8.94
N VAL A 18 6.10 -9.16 7.84
CA VAL A 18 5.36 -9.42 6.61
C VAL A 18 6.12 -10.43 5.77
N ASP A 19 5.53 -11.59 5.57
CA ASP A 19 6.08 -12.62 4.68
C ASP A 19 5.79 -12.25 3.22
N TYR A 20 6.62 -11.34 2.67
CA TYR A 20 6.47 -10.85 1.29
C TYR A 20 6.59 -11.96 0.23
N GLU A 21 7.46 -12.96 0.46
CA GLU A 21 7.59 -14.11 -0.45
C GLU A 21 6.29 -14.90 -0.54
N ARG A 22 5.71 -15.24 0.60
CA ARG A 22 4.43 -15.94 0.66
C ARG A 22 3.30 -15.12 0.05
N ARG A 23 3.30 -13.79 0.25
CA ARG A 23 2.33 -12.89 -0.38
C ARG A 23 2.49 -12.88 -1.89
N ALA A 24 3.72 -12.76 -2.40
CA ALA A 24 4.00 -12.81 -3.83
C ALA A 24 3.61 -14.15 -4.46
N GLU A 25 3.84 -15.28 -3.78
CA GLU A 25 3.33 -16.58 -4.21
C GLU A 25 1.80 -16.61 -4.29
N HIS A 26 1.13 -16.11 -3.24
CA HIS A 26 -0.33 -16.08 -3.19
C HIS A 26 -0.93 -15.23 -4.31
N PHE A 27 -0.44 -14.01 -4.52
CA PHE A 27 -0.93 -13.13 -5.57
C PHE A 27 -0.65 -13.68 -6.97
N SER A 28 0.54 -14.26 -7.18
CA SER A 28 0.86 -14.94 -8.44
C SER A 28 -0.07 -16.13 -8.72
N ALA A 29 -0.39 -16.92 -7.69
CA ALA A 29 -1.34 -18.02 -7.81
C ALA A 29 -2.77 -17.52 -8.12
N LEU A 30 -3.21 -16.41 -7.52
CA LEU A 30 -4.48 -15.77 -7.86
C LEU A 30 -4.49 -15.30 -9.31
N LEU A 31 -3.49 -14.55 -9.76
CA LEU A 31 -3.37 -14.10 -11.14
C LEU A 31 -3.46 -15.27 -12.13
N LEU A 32 -2.69 -16.35 -11.88
CA LEU A 32 -2.72 -17.56 -12.68
C LEU A 32 -4.10 -18.23 -12.72
N SER A 33 -4.80 -18.30 -11.58
CA SER A 33 -6.12 -18.93 -11.48
C SER A 33 -7.19 -18.21 -12.28
N TYR A 34 -7.01 -16.91 -12.51
CA TYR A 34 -7.87 -16.09 -13.38
C TYR A 34 -7.36 -15.97 -14.81
N GLY A 35 -6.33 -16.74 -15.18
CA GLY A 35 -5.82 -16.84 -16.53
C GLY A 35 -4.76 -15.80 -16.91
N ILE A 36 -4.34 -14.95 -15.95
CA ILE A 36 -3.29 -13.95 -16.14
C ILE A 36 -1.95 -14.63 -15.85
N LYS A 37 -1.32 -15.19 -16.90
CA LYS A 37 -0.06 -15.96 -16.79
C LYS A 37 1.17 -15.07 -16.89
N ASN A 38 1.05 -13.97 -17.54
CA ASN A 38 2.00 -12.89 -17.75
C ASN A 38 1.19 -11.63 -18.10
N GLY A 39 1.84 -10.52 -18.32
CA GLY A 39 1.21 -9.26 -18.69
C GLY A 39 1.57 -8.15 -17.72
N THR A 40 0.96 -7.00 -17.95
CA THR A 40 1.24 -5.80 -17.16
C THR A 40 0.40 -5.78 -15.89
N VAL A 41 1.07 -5.75 -14.74
CA VAL A 41 0.44 -5.70 -13.41
C VAL A 41 0.84 -4.41 -12.71
N LEU A 42 -0.15 -3.68 -12.23
CA LEU A 42 0.03 -2.49 -11.42
C LEU A 42 0.15 -2.91 -9.93
N ASP A 43 1.14 -2.39 -9.24
CA ASP A 43 1.21 -2.37 -7.79
C ASP A 43 0.90 -0.94 -7.32
N LEU A 44 -0.31 -0.73 -6.81
CA LEU A 44 -0.85 0.58 -6.40
C LEU A 44 -0.57 0.77 -4.91
N ALA A 45 0.09 1.86 -4.55
CA ALA A 45 0.75 2.11 -3.27
C ALA A 45 1.85 1.05 -3.01
N CYS A 46 2.82 1.01 -3.92
CA CYS A 46 3.87 -0.02 -3.92
C CYS A 46 4.92 0.15 -2.82
N GLY A 47 4.95 1.30 -2.12
CA GLY A 47 5.93 1.61 -1.09
C GLY A 47 7.37 1.46 -1.58
N THR A 48 8.20 0.74 -0.83
CA THR A 48 9.61 0.44 -1.16
C THR A 48 9.78 -0.60 -2.29
N GLY A 49 8.69 -1.07 -2.90
CA GLY A 49 8.70 -1.93 -4.07
C GLY A 49 9.06 -3.40 -3.79
N THR A 50 9.09 -3.84 -2.54
CA THR A 50 9.46 -5.22 -2.18
C THR A 50 8.53 -6.24 -2.84
N LEU A 51 7.21 -6.07 -2.74
CA LEU A 51 6.26 -6.96 -3.41
C LEU A 51 6.32 -6.82 -4.93
N THR A 52 6.45 -5.59 -5.43
CA THR A 52 6.58 -5.28 -6.86
C THR A 52 7.73 -6.06 -7.48
N SER A 53 8.90 -6.03 -6.83
CA SER A 53 10.12 -6.73 -7.28
C SER A 53 9.93 -8.24 -7.30
N LEU A 54 9.36 -8.81 -6.23
CA LEU A 54 9.09 -10.24 -6.13
C LEU A 54 8.10 -10.75 -7.19
N ILE A 55 7.09 -9.96 -7.55
CA ILE A 55 6.15 -10.32 -8.61
C ILE A 55 6.79 -10.15 -10.00
N SER A 56 7.63 -9.12 -10.18
CA SER A 56 8.44 -8.96 -11.41
C SER A 56 9.34 -10.16 -11.66
N ALA A 57 10.01 -10.66 -10.61
CA ALA A 57 10.86 -11.85 -10.70
C ALA A 57 10.09 -13.12 -11.12
N ARG A 58 8.76 -13.14 -10.96
CA ARG A 58 7.87 -14.22 -11.39
C ARG A 58 7.39 -14.07 -12.84
N GLY A 59 7.89 -13.06 -13.57
CA GLY A 59 7.68 -12.90 -15.01
C GLY A 59 6.52 -11.97 -15.39
N TYR A 60 6.03 -11.16 -14.47
CA TYR A 60 5.06 -10.09 -14.75
C TYR A 60 5.77 -8.77 -15.10
N ASP A 61 5.19 -8.00 -16.00
CA ASP A 61 5.64 -6.66 -16.34
C ASP A 61 5.03 -5.68 -15.35
N MET A 62 5.84 -5.19 -14.40
CA MET A 62 5.34 -4.44 -13.26
C MET A 62 5.38 -2.93 -13.48
N ILE A 63 4.32 -2.27 -13.01
CA ILE A 63 4.27 -0.82 -12.80
C ILE A 63 4.04 -0.60 -11.31
N GLY A 64 4.95 0.12 -10.63
CA GLY A 64 4.75 0.57 -9.26
C GLY A 64 4.24 2.01 -9.21
N VAL A 65 3.23 2.26 -8.40
CA VAL A 65 2.71 3.61 -8.15
C VAL A 65 2.68 3.86 -6.66
N ASP A 66 3.24 4.98 -6.24
CA ASP A 66 3.16 5.45 -4.86
C ASP A 66 3.08 6.98 -4.82
N SER A 67 2.53 7.55 -3.77
CA SER A 67 2.47 9.00 -3.58
C SER A 67 3.76 9.58 -2.99
N SER A 68 4.57 8.75 -2.32
CA SER A 68 5.81 9.14 -1.66
C SER A 68 7.02 9.03 -2.59
N PRO A 69 7.70 10.16 -2.92
CA PRO A 69 8.94 10.12 -3.68
C PRO A 69 10.06 9.34 -2.96
N ASP A 70 10.07 9.36 -1.63
CA ASP A 70 11.09 8.70 -0.83
C ASP A 70 10.92 7.17 -0.88
N MET A 71 9.67 6.68 -0.78
CA MET A 71 9.35 5.26 -1.02
C MET A 71 9.78 4.83 -2.42
N LEU A 72 9.44 5.62 -3.44
CA LEU A 72 9.82 5.30 -4.83
C LEU A 72 11.32 5.35 -5.07
N SER A 73 12.07 6.18 -4.35
CA SER A 73 13.53 6.17 -4.40
C SER A 73 14.10 4.83 -3.93
N GLN A 74 13.57 4.27 -2.84
CA GLN A 74 13.94 2.94 -2.36
C GLN A 74 13.55 1.85 -3.37
N ALA A 75 12.33 1.92 -3.92
CA ALA A 75 11.85 0.98 -4.91
C ALA A 75 12.70 0.97 -6.19
N GLN A 76 13.12 2.14 -6.67
CA GLN A 76 14.00 2.26 -7.83
C GLN A 76 15.39 1.69 -7.57
N ASN A 77 15.96 1.96 -6.39
CA ASN A 77 17.25 1.41 -5.98
C ASN A 77 17.21 -0.13 -5.93
N ARG A 78 16.18 -0.69 -5.30
CA ARG A 78 15.95 -2.14 -5.25
C ARG A 78 15.86 -2.75 -6.65
N ALA A 79 15.03 -2.20 -7.52
CA ALA A 79 14.86 -2.70 -8.88
C ALA A 79 16.18 -2.64 -9.66
N PHE A 80 16.96 -1.57 -9.47
CA PHE A 80 18.28 -1.43 -10.10
C PHE A 80 19.27 -2.49 -9.60
N GLU A 81 19.36 -2.71 -8.29
CA GLU A 81 20.23 -3.72 -7.68
C GLU A 81 19.89 -5.14 -8.14
N GLU A 82 18.60 -5.43 -8.32
CA GLU A 82 18.08 -6.71 -8.78
C GLU A 82 18.09 -6.85 -10.32
N GLY A 83 18.52 -5.82 -11.05
CA GLY A 83 18.60 -5.83 -12.51
C GLY A 83 17.22 -5.89 -13.19
N GLN A 84 16.18 -5.37 -12.52
CA GLN A 84 14.81 -5.37 -13.02
C GLN A 84 14.47 -4.06 -13.73
N ASN A 85 13.61 -4.14 -14.74
CA ASN A 85 13.11 -2.97 -15.48
C ASN A 85 11.67 -2.71 -15.09
N ILE A 86 11.45 -2.01 -13.96
CA ILE A 86 10.14 -1.66 -13.43
C ILE A 86 9.90 -0.18 -13.63
N LEU A 87 8.71 0.19 -14.12
CA LEU A 87 8.28 1.58 -14.22
C LEU A 87 7.68 2.02 -12.88
N PHE A 88 8.26 3.05 -12.26
CA PHE A 88 7.72 3.67 -11.06
C PHE A 88 7.16 5.06 -11.36
N LEU A 89 5.96 5.36 -10.86
CA LEU A 89 5.24 6.62 -11.06
C LEU A 89 4.83 7.21 -9.72
N CYS A 90 5.17 8.49 -9.49
CA CYS A 90 4.75 9.22 -8.30
C CYS A 90 3.35 9.81 -8.52
N GLN A 91 2.32 9.13 -8.01
CA GLN A 91 0.91 9.53 -8.16
C GLN A 91 0.10 9.08 -6.95
N GLN A 92 -0.96 9.83 -6.64
CA GLN A 92 -1.97 9.41 -5.68
C GLN A 92 -2.94 8.43 -6.34
N MET A 93 -3.52 7.49 -5.56
CA MET A 93 -4.43 6.46 -6.07
C MET A 93 -5.65 7.04 -6.79
N GLN A 94 -6.27 8.08 -6.22
CA GLN A 94 -7.46 8.73 -6.77
C GLN A 94 -7.17 9.60 -8.00
N THR A 95 -5.90 9.88 -8.31
CA THR A 95 -5.50 10.62 -9.51
C THR A 95 -4.73 9.75 -10.51
N LEU A 96 -4.76 8.42 -10.32
CA LEU A 96 -4.05 7.45 -11.16
C LEU A 96 -4.26 7.73 -12.65
N ASP A 97 -3.17 7.84 -13.40
CA ASP A 97 -3.17 7.99 -14.85
C ASP A 97 -2.04 7.16 -15.47
N LEU A 98 -2.40 6.22 -16.32
CA LEU A 98 -1.46 5.30 -16.97
C LEU A 98 -1.47 5.50 -18.48
N PHE A 99 -0.33 5.25 -19.11
CA PHE A 99 -0.19 5.37 -20.58
C PHE A 99 -0.92 4.28 -21.37
N GLY A 100 -1.37 3.20 -20.71
CA GLY A 100 -1.98 2.06 -21.38
C GLY A 100 -2.86 1.22 -20.47
N LYS A 101 -3.37 0.12 -21.03
CA LYS A 101 -4.18 -0.85 -20.30
C LYS A 101 -3.29 -1.86 -19.58
N ILE A 102 -3.76 -2.28 -18.41
CA ILE A 102 -3.11 -3.30 -17.56
C ILE A 102 -3.98 -4.55 -17.48
N ASP A 103 -3.37 -5.68 -17.18
CA ASP A 103 -4.05 -6.97 -17.03
C ASP A 103 -4.58 -7.19 -15.61
N ALA A 104 -3.87 -6.65 -14.61
CA ALA A 104 -4.32 -6.67 -13.23
C ALA A 104 -3.77 -5.47 -12.44
N ALA A 105 -4.38 -5.22 -11.28
CA ALA A 105 -3.86 -4.32 -10.26
C ALA A 105 -3.85 -5.01 -8.90
N LEU A 106 -2.83 -4.73 -8.11
CA LEU A 106 -2.70 -5.09 -6.70
C LEU A 106 -2.72 -3.79 -5.87
N CYS A 107 -3.27 -3.85 -4.67
CA CYS A 107 -3.14 -2.79 -3.66
C CYS A 107 -3.16 -3.48 -2.30
N THR A 108 -2.02 -3.57 -1.64
CA THR A 108 -1.82 -4.48 -0.51
C THR A 108 -1.36 -3.75 0.74
N LEU A 109 -1.34 -4.48 1.86
CA LEU A 109 -0.95 -3.91 3.15
C LEU A 109 -1.84 -2.71 3.53
N ASP A 110 -3.17 -2.96 3.48
CA ASP A 110 -4.20 -1.99 3.92
C ASP A 110 -4.14 -0.60 3.26
N SER A 111 -3.36 -0.44 2.19
CA SER A 111 -3.17 0.87 1.54
C SER A 111 -4.47 1.57 1.13
N ILE A 112 -5.55 0.84 0.85
CA ILE A 112 -6.88 1.43 0.59
C ILE A 112 -7.43 2.15 1.82
N ASN A 113 -7.06 1.75 3.04
CA ASN A 113 -7.53 2.38 4.26
C ASN A 113 -6.97 3.80 4.47
N HIS A 114 -5.84 4.14 3.84
CA HIS A 114 -5.32 5.51 3.82
C HIS A 114 -6.22 6.50 3.06
N LEU A 115 -7.16 6.01 2.25
CA LEU A 115 -8.19 6.85 1.63
C LEU A 115 -9.34 7.05 2.63
N THR A 116 -9.23 8.05 3.48
CA THR A 116 -10.21 8.32 4.55
C THR A 116 -11.53 8.88 4.03
N GLU A 117 -11.55 9.46 2.82
CA GLU A 117 -12.75 9.96 2.17
C GLU A 117 -13.35 8.90 1.23
N PRO A 118 -14.66 8.54 1.39
CA PRO A 118 -15.31 7.55 0.53
C PRO A 118 -15.27 7.91 -0.96
N GLU A 119 -15.24 9.20 -1.27
CA GLU A 119 -15.15 9.67 -2.66
C GLU A 119 -13.80 9.33 -3.30
N ASP A 120 -12.70 9.39 -2.54
CA ASP A 120 -11.36 9.02 -3.01
C ASP A 120 -11.27 7.53 -3.30
N VAL A 121 -11.89 6.68 -2.47
CA VAL A 121 -12.00 5.24 -2.74
C VAL A 121 -12.79 5.00 -4.03
N ARG A 122 -13.92 5.70 -4.20
CA ARG A 122 -14.75 5.61 -5.42
C ARG A 122 -13.96 6.02 -6.65
N GLU A 123 -13.28 7.15 -6.60
CA GLU A 123 -12.49 7.66 -7.72
C GLU A 123 -11.33 6.72 -8.06
N THR A 124 -10.65 6.16 -7.04
CA THR A 124 -9.61 5.14 -7.23
C THR A 124 -10.15 3.92 -7.99
N PHE A 125 -11.30 3.38 -7.58
CA PHE A 125 -11.92 2.25 -8.26
C PHE A 125 -12.33 2.61 -9.69
N ARG A 126 -12.89 3.81 -9.90
CA ARG A 126 -13.23 4.31 -11.21
C ARG A 126 -12.00 4.41 -12.14
N ARG A 127 -10.89 4.95 -11.62
CA ARG A 127 -9.63 5.04 -12.37
C ARG A 127 -9.10 3.67 -12.74
N LEU A 128 -9.05 2.73 -11.79
CA LEU A 128 -8.65 1.35 -12.05
C LEU A 128 -9.54 0.70 -13.13
N GLY A 129 -10.86 0.87 -13.05
CA GLY A 129 -11.78 0.38 -14.08
C GLY A 129 -11.51 0.96 -15.46
N THR A 130 -10.95 2.18 -15.54
CA THR A 130 -10.51 2.78 -16.81
C THR A 130 -9.31 2.07 -17.40
N PHE A 131 -8.35 1.62 -16.57
CA PHE A 131 -7.07 1.06 -17.03
C PHE A 131 -7.07 -0.46 -17.12
N ILE A 132 -7.78 -1.16 -16.24
CA ILE A 132 -7.86 -2.63 -16.29
C ILE A 132 -8.59 -3.06 -17.58
N ARG A 133 -8.01 -4.04 -18.28
CA ARG A 133 -8.62 -4.64 -19.48
C ARG A 133 -9.90 -5.42 -19.12
N PRO A 134 -10.85 -5.59 -20.05
CA PRO A 134 -11.95 -6.53 -19.86
C PRO A 134 -11.42 -7.93 -19.54
N GLY A 135 -11.91 -8.53 -18.46
CA GLY A 135 -11.43 -9.82 -17.95
C GLY A 135 -10.21 -9.72 -17.02
N GLY A 136 -9.66 -8.53 -16.85
CA GLY A 136 -8.62 -8.27 -15.83
C GLY A 136 -9.20 -8.21 -14.41
N MET A 137 -8.34 -8.03 -13.41
CA MET A 137 -8.76 -8.08 -12.02
C MET A 137 -8.07 -7.02 -11.17
N PHE A 138 -8.72 -6.65 -10.09
CA PHE A 138 -8.15 -5.86 -9.00
C PHE A 138 -8.17 -6.69 -7.72
N ILE A 139 -7.02 -6.86 -7.08
CA ILE A 139 -6.84 -7.58 -5.82
C ILE A 139 -6.39 -6.56 -4.79
N PHE A 140 -7.06 -6.50 -3.66
CA PHE A 140 -6.66 -5.63 -2.55
C PHE A 140 -6.98 -6.28 -1.22
N ASP A 141 -6.23 -5.91 -0.19
CA ASP A 141 -6.55 -6.21 1.20
C ASP A 141 -6.90 -4.92 1.95
N VAL A 142 -7.56 -5.07 3.08
CA VAL A 142 -7.99 -3.94 3.91
C VAL A 142 -8.00 -4.31 5.39
N ASN A 143 -7.73 -3.33 6.23
CA ASN A 143 -8.06 -3.38 7.64
C ASN A 143 -9.59 -3.32 7.80
N THR A 144 -10.11 -4.23 8.61
CA THR A 144 -11.56 -4.29 8.87
C THR A 144 -11.96 -3.36 10.02
N ILE A 145 -13.25 -3.01 10.10
CA ILE A 145 -13.82 -2.29 11.24
C ILE A 145 -13.47 -2.99 12.57
N TYR A 146 -13.49 -4.33 12.59
CA TYR A 146 -13.07 -5.09 13.76
C TYR A 146 -11.61 -4.79 14.15
N LYS A 147 -10.69 -4.76 13.18
CA LYS A 147 -9.28 -4.44 13.46
C LYS A 147 -9.12 -3.02 13.99
N HIS A 148 -9.84 -2.05 13.43
CA HIS A 148 -9.81 -0.66 13.90
C HIS A 148 -10.34 -0.53 15.33
N ARG A 149 -11.50 -1.12 15.63
CA ARG A 149 -12.16 -0.95 16.93
C ARG A 149 -11.58 -1.81 18.05
N GLU A 150 -11.17 -3.06 17.75
CA GLU A 150 -10.79 -4.03 18.78
C GLU A 150 -9.26 -4.19 18.93
N ILE A 151 -8.49 -3.87 17.90
CA ILE A 151 -7.04 -4.11 17.91
C ILE A 151 -6.26 -2.81 17.89
N LEU A 152 -6.56 -1.90 16.97
CA LEU A 152 -5.88 -0.62 16.87
C LEU A 152 -6.42 0.36 17.91
N ALA A 153 -7.70 0.70 17.84
CA ALA A 153 -8.42 1.57 18.78
C ALA A 153 -7.54 2.74 19.31
N ASP A 154 -7.52 2.94 20.63
CA ASP A 154 -6.66 3.91 21.31
C ASP A 154 -5.40 3.23 21.89
N ASN A 155 -4.95 2.14 21.28
CA ASN A 155 -3.80 1.37 21.73
C ASN A 155 -2.47 2.03 21.33
N SER A 156 -1.42 1.62 22.05
CA SER A 156 -0.05 1.97 21.72
C SER A 156 0.77 0.70 21.56
N PHE A 157 1.65 0.70 20.57
CA PHE A 157 2.57 -0.39 20.30
C PHE A 157 3.99 0.14 20.33
N VAL A 158 4.92 -0.70 20.76
CA VAL A 158 6.34 -0.35 20.83
C VAL A 158 7.13 -1.40 20.08
N TYR A 159 8.00 -0.95 19.20
CA TYR A 159 8.88 -1.79 18.41
C TYR A 159 10.32 -1.36 18.68
N GLU A 160 11.18 -2.32 18.98
CA GLU A 160 12.59 -2.13 19.20
C GLU A 160 13.38 -2.89 18.13
N TYR A 161 14.15 -2.16 17.36
CA TYR A 161 15.05 -2.67 16.34
C TYR A 161 16.48 -2.23 16.66
N PRO A 162 17.52 -2.83 16.05
CA PRO A 162 18.91 -2.51 16.37
C PRO A 162 19.27 -1.02 16.29
N ASP A 163 18.69 -0.31 15.30
CA ASP A 163 19.08 1.08 15.00
C ASP A 163 17.95 2.08 15.28
N VAL A 164 16.73 1.61 15.62
CA VAL A 164 15.58 2.49 15.82
C VAL A 164 14.60 1.93 16.84
N PHE A 165 14.09 2.80 17.69
CA PHE A 165 12.99 2.52 18.60
C PHE A 165 11.76 3.28 18.09
N CYS A 166 10.64 2.56 17.87
CA CYS A 166 9.42 3.14 17.36
C CYS A 166 8.28 3.02 18.39
N VAL A 167 7.65 4.14 18.69
CA VAL A 167 6.40 4.20 19.46
C VAL A 167 5.27 4.53 18.52
N TRP A 168 4.35 3.60 18.37
CA TRP A 168 3.13 3.73 17.56
C TRP A 168 1.96 3.99 18.50
N GLN A 169 1.30 5.12 18.34
CA GLN A 169 0.13 5.53 19.14
C GLN A 169 -1.07 5.74 18.22
N ASN A 170 -2.22 5.24 18.65
CA ASN A 170 -3.47 5.37 17.90
C ASN A 170 -4.48 6.22 18.67
N SER A 171 -5.37 6.87 17.92
CA SER A 171 -6.61 7.47 18.42
C SER A 171 -7.76 7.09 17.49
N LEU A 172 -8.82 6.48 18.03
CA LEU A 172 -9.97 6.01 17.25
C LEU A 172 -11.11 7.02 17.26
N ASP A 173 -11.57 7.42 16.09
CA ASP A 173 -12.88 8.03 15.88
C ASP A 173 -13.91 6.93 15.58
N GLU A 174 -14.75 6.59 16.56
CA GLU A 174 -15.78 5.56 16.43
C GLU A 174 -16.92 5.94 15.47
N GLU A 175 -17.14 7.23 15.18
CA GLU A 175 -18.22 7.68 14.28
C GLU A 175 -17.89 7.36 12.82
N THR A 176 -16.61 7.46 12.47
CA THR A 176 -16.13 7.27 11.10
C THR A 176 -15.37 5.96 10.91
N ASP A 177 -15.07 5.21 11.97
CA ASP A 177 -14.13 4.07 11.96
C ASP A 177 -12.73 4.46 11.49
N THR A 178 -12.30 5.69 11.79
CA THR A 178 -10.98 6.21 11.44
C THR A 178 -10.05 6.09 12.63
N VAL A 179 -8.84 5.62 12.39
CA VAL A 179 -7.75 5.60 13.37
C VAL A 179 -6.70 6.59 12.92
N ASP A 180 -6.43 7.58 13.76
CA ASP A 180 -5.28 8.46 13.62
C ASP A 180 -4.07 7.77 14.23
N ILE A 181 -3.00 7.66 13.46
CA ILE A 181 -1.77 6.93 13.78
C ILE A 181 -0.65 7.94 13.91
N MET A 182 0.03 7.94 15.04
CA MET A 182 1.24 8.71 15.26
C MET A 182 2.41 7.76 15.53
N LEU A 183 3.47 7.91 14.75
CA LEU A 183 4.71 7.16 14.86
C LEU A 183 5.83 8.09 15.36
N ASP A 184 6.38 7.77 16.50
CA ASP A 184 7.60 8.42 17.02
C ASP A 184 8.78 7.47 16.88
N PHE A 185 9.74 7.86 16.07
CA PHE A 185 11.00 7.14 15.89
C PHE A 185 12.10 7.79 16.72
N PHE A 186 12.91 6.96 17.38
CA PHE A 186 14.07 7.38 18.15
C PHE A 186 15.29 6.64 17.61
N GLU A 187 16.18 7.37 16.94
CA GLU A 187 17.46 6.87 16.40
C GLU A 187 18.60 7.22 17.36
N GLU A 188 19.40 6.24 17.74
CA GLU A 188 20.53 6.45 18.64
C GLU A 188 21.73 7.03 17.88
N ASN A 189 22.26 8.15 18.38
CA ASN A 189 23.46 8.77 17.88
C ASN A 189 24.72 8.11 18.47
N GLU A 190 25.87 8.31 17.83
CA GLU A 190 27.17 7.80 18.31
C GLU A 190 27.55 8.24 19.74
N ASP A 191 27.00 9.36 20.22
CA ASP A 191 27.23 9.89 21.56
C ASP A 191 26.25 9.37 22.63
N GLY A 192 25.34 8.48 22.26
CA GLY A 192 24.31 7.91 23.12
C GLY A 192 23.08 8.81 23.33
N THR A 193 22.98 9.91 22.61
CA THR A 193 21.75 10.70 22.56
C THR A 193 20.79 10.14 21.51
N TYR A 194 19.51 10.53 21.58
CA TYR A 194 18.50 10.09 20.62
C TYR A 194 17.95 11.27 19.82
N GLU A 195 17.85 11.10 18.51
CA GLU A 195 17.08 11.99 17.67
C GLU A 195 15.65 11.45 17.51
N ARG A 196 14.66 12.32 17.74
CA ARG A 196 13.24 11.97 17.58
C ARG A 196 12.73 12.54 16.25
N THR A 197 12.12 11.69 15.45
CA THR A 197 11.33 12.06 14.27
C THR A 197 9.92 11.52 14.43
N SER A 198 8.91 12.33 14.08
CA SER A 198 7.51 11.93 14.18
C SER A 198 6.85 12.00 12.81
N GLU A 199 6.00 11.01 12.54
CA GLU A 199 5.12 10.98 11.37
C GLU A 199 3.71 10.65 11.82
N ASP A 200 2.70 11.20 11.14
CA ASP A 200 1.30 10.95 11.40
C ASP A 200 0.52 10.73 10.11
N PHE A 201 -0.45 9.85 10.17
CA PHE A 201 -1.40 9.57 9.11
C PHE A 201 -2.67 8.95 9.67
N SER A 202 -3.71 8.89 8.86
CA SER A 202 -5.00 8.31 9.26
C SER A 202 -5.38 7.17 8.34
N GLU A 203 -6.04 6.17 8.92
CA GLU A 203 -6.66 5.06 8.20
C GLU A 203 -8.14 4.98 8.54
N ARG A 204 -8.97 4.72 7.54
CA ARG A 204 -10.40 4.51 7.71
C ARG A 204 -10.80 3.10 7.29
N ALA A 205 -11.54 2.41 8.15
CA ALA A 205 -12.14 1.13 7.81
C ALA A 205 -13.52 1.31 7.19
N TYR A 206 -13.75 0.63 6.08
CA TYR A 206 -15.05 0.60 5.40
C TYR A 206 -15.68 -0.79 5.51
N SER A 207 -17.00 -0.84 5.56
CA SER A 207 -17.70 -2.12 5.55
C SER A 207 -17.56 -2.84 4.20
N PRO A 208 -17.64 -4.18 4.14
CA PRO A 208 -17.64 -4.91 2.87
C PRO A 208 -18.77 -4.48 1.93
N VAL A 209 -19.91 -4.05 2.48
CA VAL A 209 -21.03 -3.51 1.71
C VAL A 209 -20.67 -2.18 1.08
N SER A 210 -19.91 -1.32 1.78
CA SER A 210 -19.42 -0.05 1.23
C SER A 210 -18.55 -0.28 0.01
N TYR A 211 -17.56 -1.18 0.08
CA TYR A 211 -16.72 -1.53 -1.07
C TYR A 211 -17.52 -2.08 -2.25
N THR A 212 -18.55 -2.90 -1.99
CA THR A 212 -19.44 -3.42 -3.03
C THR A 212 -20.21 -2.30 -3.70
N HIS A 213 -20.73 -1.34 -2.95
CA HIS A 213 -21.46 -0.19 -3.50
C HIS A 213 -20.53 0.75 -4.28
N LEU A 214 -19.33 1.03 -3.79
CA LEU A 214 -18.35 1.84 -4.50
C LEU A 214 -17.98 1.22 -5.85
N ARG A 215 -17.87 -0.11 -5.93
CA ARG A 215 -17.64 -0.87 -7.17
C ARG A 215 -18.87 -0.86 -8.10
N ALA A 216 -20.09 -0.98 -7.57
CA ALA A 216 -21.32 -1.16 -8.38
C ALA A 216 -21.62 0.04 -9.29
N HIS A 217 -21.23 1.24 -8.90
CA HIS A 217 -21.40 2.42 -9.75
C HIS A 217 -20.56 2.39 -11.03
N GLU A 218 -19.52 1.55 -11.10
CA GLU A 218 -18.65 1.39 -12.28
C GLU A 218 -19.14 0.31 -13.25
N THR A 219 -19.85 -0.72 -12.76
CA THR A 219 -20.31 -1.84 -13.59
C THR A 219 -21.61 -1.55 -14.36
N LEU A 220 -22.35 -0.50 -14.01
CA LEU A 220 -23.61 -0.13 -14.68
C LEU A 220 -23.43 0.60 -16.03
N ARG A 221 -22.20 0.87 -16.48
CA ARG A 221 -21.91 1.50 -17.77
C ARG A 221 -21.66 0.52 -18.93
N HIS A 222 -21.74 -0.79 -18.68
CA HIS A 222 -21.45 -1.83 -19.68
C HIS A 222 -22.58 -2.87 -19.84
N LEU A 223 -23.83 -2.45 -19.64
CA LEU A 223 -25.04 -3.20 -20.11
C LEU A 223 -25.69 -2.47 -21.25
#